data_9039a2336828b6451266bb5903845484
#
_entry.id   9039a2336828b6451266bb5903845484
#
_cell.length_a   1.000
_cell.length_b   1.000
_cell.length_c   1.000
_cell.angle_alpha   90.00
_cell.angle_beta   90.00
_cell.angle_gamma   90.00
#
_symmetry.space_group_name_H-M   'P 1'
#
loop_
_entity.id
_entity.type
_entity.pdbx_description
1 polymer ?
#
loop_
_entity_poly.entity_id
_entity_poly.type
_entity_poly.pdbx_seq_one_letter_code
_entity_poly.pdbx_strand_id
1 'polypeptide(L)'
;MNPKNFAKAGLVAALVVAANASVAGPDNMVVAVQQLPVIVEPQGINNNALDRVAYSIYETLIRADLKTGEFFPGLAESWKRVSPESVEFKLRKGVKFHDGTDFTADDVVFTFGQERFMAKDAPGRAAAVEFLGGLKSVEKIDDYTVRVTMQQADPLIERRFAARMSEIISKDGWMKAGGWDNWIKNPIGTGPYRITSFKVGNRLALERFDGYWGDKAPAAKLTFVEVPELSSRVAGLRSGEFDLITEVPPDQIKPLSKDGKIDVVGGAIDNIYALVFDAKSNPVMANPKLRQGIMHAIDRDLLVQALFAGKTTPANSFQSKTFGEMYLPEFETKKFDLQKARELIKASGYKGEQIVWRIQPAYYTLEMTVSQAVASMLKQAGLNIRLDVKENWTQVEAAGKDRMINNASFSAYFPDPASQLWRRMKPGSFWEAEGYFPASDEYKRICELGKELDSSVDPVRRKAVWGEMLKLFDANPYAVPLYSLPMIYAKQKNVVWEPGTQGSLDLSARGLSFK
;
A
#
# COMPACT_ATOMS: atom_id res chain seq x y z
N MET A 1 -29.75 -2.02 -78.01
CA MET A 1 -28.43 -1.75 -77.42
C MET A 1 -28.61 -1.56 -75.92
N ASN A 2 -27.94 -2.38 -75.16
CA ASN A 2 -28.05 -2.59 -73.72
C ASN A 2 -27.44 -1.51 -72.87
N PRO A 3 -27.95 -1.19 -71.70
CA PRO A 3 -27.04 -1.02 -70.59
C PRO A 3 -27.43 -1.80 -69.35
N LYS A 4 -26.40 -2.28 -68.72
CA LYS A 4 -26.27 -3.23 -67.63
C LYS A 4 -26.82 -2.68 -66.29
N ASN A 5 -27.59 -3.55 -65.61
CA ASN A 5 -27.95 -3.43 -64.22
C ASN A 5 -26.75 -3.72 -63.31
N PHE A 6 -26.43 -2.82 -62.40
CA PHE A 6 -25.60 -3.10 -61.24
C PHE A 6 -26.47 -3.22 -59.99
N ALA A 7 -26.60 -4.42 -59.53
CA ALA A 7 -27.20 -4.72 -58.23
C ALA A 7 -26.17 -4.40 -57.12
N LYS A 8 -26.53 -3.51 -56.20
CA LYS A 8 -25.78 -3.28 -54.94
C LYS A 8 -26.25 -4.30 -53.91
N ALA A 9 -25.40 -5.25 -53.59
CA ALA A 9 -25.56 -6.13 -52.44
C ALA A 9 -25.15 -5.35 -51.17
N GLY A 10 -26.12 -5.05 -50.32
CA GLY A 10 -25.89 -4.50 -48.99
C GLY A 10 -25.55 -5.62 -48.03
N LEU A 11 -24.30 -5.58 -47.50
CA LEU A 11 -23.85 -6.47 -46.45
C LEU A 11 -24.37 -5.92 -45.10
N VAL A 12 -25.42 -6.55 -44.55
CA VAL A 12 -25.86 -6.30 -43.17
C VAL A 12 -24.95 -7.09 -42.24
N ALA A 13 -23.99 -6.40 -41.59
CA ALA A 13 -23.21 -6.97 -40.50
C ALA A 13 -24.09 -7.06 -39.26
N ALA A 14 -24.55 -8.25 -38.93
CA ALA A 14 -25.21 -8.54 -37.66
C ALA A 14 -24.13 -8.51 -36.55
N LEU A 15 -24.10 -7.45 -35.72
CA LEU A 15 -23.39 -7.44 -34.46
C LEU A 15 -24.04 -8.46 -33.51
N VAL A 16 -23.42 -9.63 -33.36
CA VAL A 16 -23.73 -10.55 -32.27
C VAL A 16 -23.15 -9.95 -30.99
N VAL A 17 -23.98 -9.24 -30.24
CA VAL A 17 -23.67 -8.91 -28.85
C VAL A 17 -23.76 -10.24 -28.08
N ALA A 18 -22.62 -10.86 -27.83
CA ALA A 18 -22.53 -11.95 -26.86
C ALA A 18 -22.84 -11.36 -25.48
N ALA A 19 -24.07 -11.53 -25.03
CA ALA A 19 -24.41 -11.33 -23.63
C ALA A 19 -23.62 -12.37 -22.84
N ASN A 20 -22.54 -11.96 -22.18
CA ASN A 20 -21.91 -12.75 -21.15
C ASN A 20 -22.96 -12.94 -20.04
N ALA A 21 -23.62 -14.09 -20.03
CA ALA A 21 -24.42 -14.53 -18.90
C ALA A 21 -23.44 -14.65 -17.72
N SER A 22 -23.41 -13.68 -16.83
CA SER A 22 -22.68 -13.79 -15.58
C SER A 22 -23.27 -14.96 -14.83
N VAL A 23 -22.50 -16.00 -14.62
CA VAL A 23 -22.86 -17.07 -13.68
C VAL A 23 -23.13 -16.39 -12.34
N ALA A 24 -24.32 -16.60 -11.76
CA ALA A 24 -24.65 -16.06 -10.45
C ALA A 24 -23.56 -16.54 -9.47
N GLY A 25 -22.90 -15.58 -8.84
CA GLY A 25 -21.86 -15.89 -7.84
C GLY A 25 -22.47 -16.61 -6.63
N PRO A 26 -21.64 -17.14 -5.74
CA PRO A 26 -22.11 -17.80 -4.54
C PRO A 26 -22.93 -16.85 -3.67
N ASP A 27 -23.90 -17.39 -2.94
CA ASP A 27 -24.69 -16.59 -1.99
C ASP A 27 -23.78 -15.91 -0.95
N ASN A 28 -22.69 -16.57 -0.56
CA ASN A 28 -21.71 -16.03 0.39
C ASN A 28 -20.29 -16.40 -0.04
N MET A 29 -19.42 -15.40 -0.26
CA MET A 29 -17.99 -15.57 -0.42
C MET A 29 -17.30 -15.40 0.93
N VAL A 30 -16.47 -16.37 1.31
CA VAL A 30 -15.75 -16.36 2.59
C VAL A 30 -14.25 -16.18 2.37
N VAL A 31 -13.70 -15.11 2.93
CA VAL A 31 -12.28 -14.77 2.89
C VAL A 31 -11.68 -14.97 4.28
N ALA A 32 -10.77 -15.94 4.45
CA ALA A 32 -10.06 -16.12 5.70
C ALA A 32 -8.77 -15.29 5.70
N VAL A 33 -8.65 -14.41 6.69
CA VAL A 33 -7.51 -13.51 6.90
C VAL A 33 -6.78 -13.89 8.18
N GLN A 34 -5.49 -13.55 8.27
CA GLN A 34 -4.72 -13.76 9.49
C GLN A 34 -5.23 -12.87 10.63
N GLN A 35 -5.62 -11.63 10.31
CA GLN A 35 -6.10 -10.66 11.27
C GLN A 35 -7.11 -9.70 10.59
N LEU A 36 -8.18 -9.38 11.29
CA LEU A 36 -9.10 -8.30 10.95
C LEU A 36 -8.63 -6.96 11.56
N PRO A 37 -9.06 -5.81 11.03
CA PRO A 37 -8.82 -4.54 11.69
C PRO A 37 -9.60 -4.49 13.03
N VAL A 38 -9.06 -3.76 14.00
CA VAL A 38 -9.78 -3.51 15.28
C VAL A 38 -10.90 -2.48 15.12
N ILE A 39 -10.88 -1.74 14.02
CA ILE A 39 -11.85 -0.71 13.63
C ILE A 39 -11.94 -0.71 12.11
N VAL A 40 -13.15 -0.60 11.56
CA VAL A 40 -13.40 -0.58 10.11
C VAL A 40 -13.65 0.83 9.56
N GLU A 41 -13.56 1.85 10.38
CA GLU A 41 -13.63 3.26 9.97
C GLU A 41 -12.37 3.62 9.16
N PRO A 42 -12.51 4.23 7.96
CA PRO A 42 -11.38 4.35 7.02
C PRO A 42 -10.23 5.23 7.48
N GLN A 43 -10.50 6.22 8.33
CA GLN A 43 -9.48 7.13 8.90
C GLN A 43 -9.18 6.81 10.37
N GLY A 44 -9.68 5.68 10.90
CA GLY A 44 -9.50 5.30 12.30
C GLY A 44 -8.16 4.63 12.59
N ILE A 45 -7.60 3.92 11.62
CA ILE A 45 -6.34 3.21 11.76
C ILE A 45 -5.64 3.05 10.40
N ASN A 46 -4.31 3.22 10.41
CA ASN A 46 -3.49 3.01 9.22
C ASN A 46 -2.79 1.65 9.30
N ASN A 47 -3.42 0.59 8.82
CA ASN A 47 -2.81 -0.74 8.72
C ASN A 47 -3.34 -1.57 7.53
N ASN A 48 -2.59 -2.62 7.18
CA ASN A 48 -2.94 -3.50 6.06
C ASN A 48 -4.22 -4.32 6.29
N ALA A 49 -4.63 -4.55 7.54
CA ALA A 49 -5.85 -5.29 7.82
C ALA A 49 -7.10 -4.48 7.43
N LEU A 50 -7.08 -3.15 7.65
CA LEU A 50 -8.15 -2.26 7.19
C LEU A 50 -8.17 -2.18 5.65
N ASP A 51 -7.01 -2.07 5.00
CA ASP A 51 -6.92 -1.96 3.53
C ASP A 51 -7.58 -3.13 2.81
N ARG A 52 -7.53 -4.33 3.39
CA ARG A 52 -8.15 -5.53 2.81
C ARG A 52 -9.66 -5.43 2.70
N VAL A 53 -10.31 -4.74 3.63
CA VAL A 53 -11.77 -4.69 3.73
C VAL A 53 -12.35 -3.36 3.26
N ALA A 54 -11.61 -2.27 3.38
CA ALA A 54 -12.07 -0.91 3.11
C ALA A 54 -12.58 -0.73 1.67
N TYR A 55 -11.91 -1.33 0.69
CA TYR A 55 -12.26 -1.24 -0.73
C TYR A 55 -13.65 -1.82 -1.07
N SER A 56 -14.16 -2.71 -0.23
CA SER A 56 -15.52 -3.26 -0.35
C SER A 56 -16.61 -2.34 0.20
N ILE A 57 -16.24 -1.44 1.15
CA ILE A 57 -17.20 -0.66 1.95
C ILE A 57 -17.22 0.81 1.53
N TYR A 58 -16.05 1.35 1.15
CA TYR A 58 -15.87 2.78 0.90
C TYR A 58 -15.33 3.06 -0.49
N GLU A 59 -15.49 4.32 -0.89
CA GLU A 59 -14.92 4.82 -2.14
C GLU A 59 -14.24 6.18 -1.92
N THR A 60 -13.30 6.48 -2.81
CA THR A 60 -12.54 7.73 -2.89
C THR A 60 -13.06 8.58 -4.05
N LEU A 61 -12.67 9.86 -4.12
CA LEU A 61 -13.04 10.73 -5.24
C LEU A 61 -12.48 10.21 -6.57
N ILE A 62 -11.22 9.81 -6.59
CA ILE A 62 -10.56 9.13 -7.71
C ILE A 62 -10.31 7.69 -7.28
N ARG A 63 -10.44 6.74 -8.16
CA ARG A 63 -10.01 5.36 -7.93
C ARG A 63 -8.73 5.06 -8.70
N ALA A 64 -7.93 4.15 -8.19
CA ALA A 64 -6.76 3.62 -8.88
C ALA A 64 -6.98 2.13 -9.21
N ASP A 65 -6.58 1.72 -10.39
CA ASP A 65 -6.45 0.30 -10.70
C ASP A 65 -5.35 -0.30 -9.84
N LEU A 66 -5.67 -1.31 -9.04
CA LEU A 66 -4.74 -1.89 -8.08
C LEU A 66 -3.57 -2.65 -8.74
N LYS A 67 -3.63 -2.93 -10.05
CA LYS A 67 -2.57 -3.62 -10.79
C LYS A 67 -1.66 -2.65 -11.53
N THR A 68 -2.25 -1.64 -12.19
CA THR A 68 -1.52 -0.70 -13.07
C THR A 68 -1.20 0.61 -12.39
N GLY A 69 -1.94 0.99 -11.33
CA GLY A 69 -1.86 2.30 -10.70
C GLY A 69 -2.53 3.42 -11.51
N GLU A 70 -3.16 3.10 -12.64
CA GLU A 70 -3.88 4.07 -13.47
C GLU A 70 -5.12 4.60 -12.76
N PHE A 71 -5.38 5.90 -12.90
CA PHE A 71 -6.53 6.56 -12.31
C PHE A 71 -7.77 6.46 -13.18
N PHE A 72 -8.92 6.29 -12.52
CA PHE A 72 -10.23 6.33 -13.15
C PHE A 72 -11.27 7.00 -12.23
N PRO A 73 -12.39 7.49 -12.80
CA PRO A 73 -13.45 8.11 -12.02
C PRO A 73 -14.00 7.20 -10.91
N GLY A 74 -14.02 7.76 -9.68
CA GLY A 74 -14.69 7.18 -8.52
C GLY A 74 -15.96 7.96 -8.17
N LEU A 75 -16.03 8.52 -6.97
CA LEU A 75 -17.11 9.43 -6.56
C LEU A 75 -17.04 10.78 -7.27
N ALA A 76 -15.90 11.14 -7.87
CA ALA A 76 -15.80 12.22 -8.84
C ALA A 76 -15.83 11.65 -10.27
N GLU A 77 -16.64 12.26 -11.15
CA GLU A 77 -16.71 11.91 -12.58
C GLU A 77 -15.54 12.51 -13.37
N SER A 78 -15.03 13.65 -12.90
CA SER A 78 -13.87 14.33 -13.48
C SER A 78 -13.24 15.26 -12.45
N TRP A 79 -12.00 15.66 -12.75
CA TRP A 79 -11.27 16.64 -11.95
C TRP A 79 -10.42 17.53 -12.83
N LYS A 80 -10.13 18.74 -12.34
CA LYS A 80 -9.32 19.73 -13.05
C LYS A 80 -8.44 20.47 -12.07
N ARG A 81 -7.14 20.48 -12.32
CA ARG A 81 -6.20 21.32 -11.58
C ARG A 81 -6.44 22.78 -11.96
N VAL A 82 -6.73 23.62 -10.96
CA VAL A 82 -7.03 25.05 -11.14
C VAL A 82 -5.88 25.97 -10.71
N SER A 83 -4.99 25.46 -9.86
CA SER A 83 -3.70 26.08 -9.54
C SER A 83 -2.70 24.99 -9.11
N PRO A 84 -1.41 25.29 -8.90
CA PRO A 84 -0.46 24.34 -8.33
C PRO A 84 -0.89 23.73 -6.99
N GLU A 85 -1.68 24.46 -6.19
CA GLU A 85 -2.16 24.08 -4.88
C GLU A 85 -3.57 23.48 -4.90
N SER A 86 -4.34 23.61 -6.00
CA SER A 86 -5.78 23.33 -5.96
C SER A 86 -6.28 22.49 -7.12
N VAL A 87 -7.19 21.57 -6.81
CA VAL A 87 -7.95 20.74 -7.75
C VAL A 87 -9.44 20.88 -7.49
N GLU A 88 -10.23 21.06 -8.53
CA GLU A 88 -11.68 20.95 -8.50
C GLU A 88 -12.12 19.56 -8.93
N PHE A 89 -13.03 18.97 -8.18
CA PHE A 89 -13.65 17.67 -8.44
C PHE A 89 -15.13 17.86 -8.76
N LYS A 90 -15.58 17.33 -9.89
CA LYS A 90 -16.99 17.19 -10.23
C LYS A 90 -17.52 15.86 -9.71
N LEU A 91 -18.45 15.92 -8.76
CA LEU A 91 -18.97 14.75 -8.07
C LEU A 91 -20.05 14.04 -8.90
N ARG A 92 -20.12 12.74 -8.75
CA ARG A 92 -21.13 11.87 -9.35
C ARG A 92 -22.49 12.13 -8.71
N LYS A 93 -23.52 12.30 -9.53
CA LYS A 93 -24.91 12.46 -9.09
C LYS A 93 -25.57 11.11 -8.89
N GLY A 94 -26.54 11.05 -7.96
CA GLY A 94 -27.35 9.85 -7.72
C GLY A 94 -26.66 8.73 -6.97
N VAL A 95 -25.45 8.97 -6.43
CA VAL A 95 -24.80 8.02 -5.53
C VAL A 95 -25.51 8.03 -4.18
N LYS A 96 -25.73 6.85 -3.61
CA LYS A 96 -26.30 6.65 -2.28
C LYS A 96 -25.27 6.08 -1.32
N PHE A 97 -25.34 6.53 -0.08
CA PHE A 97 -24.70 5.84 1.04
C PHE A 97 -25.48 4.59 1.44
N HIS A 98 -24.89 3.71 2.22
CA HIS A 98 -25.49 2.45 2.67
C HIS A 98 -26.77 2.64 3.51
N ASP A 99 -26.98 3.81 4.09
CA ASP A 99 -28.20 4.19 4.82
C ASP A 99 -29.30 4.81 3.92
N GLY A 100 -29.02 4.94 2.62
CA GLY A 100 -29.94 5.48 1.62
C GLY A 100 -29.87 7.01 1.45
N THR A 101 -29.06 7.73 2.22
CA THR A 101 -28.82 9.18 2.05
C THR A 101 -28.06 9.47 0.76
N ASP A 102 -28.24 10.66 0.20
CA ASP A 102 -27.55 11.09 -1.01
C ASP A 102 -26.12 11.53 -0.72
N PHE A 103 -25.19 11.12 -1.58
CA PHE A 103 -23.83 11.65 -1.59
C PHE A 103 -23.79 13.01 -2.28
N THR A 104 -23.24 14.02 -1.60
CA THR A 104 -23.07 15.39 -2.09
C THR A 104 -21.72 15.99 -1.69
N ALA A 105 -21.49 17.23 -2.10
CA ALA A 105 -20.32 18.01 -1.69
C ALA A 105 -20.23 18.19 -0.17
N ASP A 106 -21.35 18.19 0.54
CA ASP A 106 -21.37 18.35 2.00
C ASP A 106 -20.67 17.19 2.72
N ASP A 107 -20.76 15.95 2.17
CA ASP A 107 -20.08 14.78 2.72
C ASP A 107 -18.57 14.86 2.53
N VAL A 108 -18.12 15.34 1.37
CA VAL A 108 -16.69 15.54 1.09
C VAL A 108 -16.11 16.62 2.00
N VAL A 109 -16.78 17.77 2.12
CA VAL A 109 -16.38 18.86 3.01
C VAL A 109 -16.36 18.41 4.47
N PHE A 110 -17.34 17.61 4.89
CA PHE A 110 -17.40 17.04 6.24
C PHE A 110 -16.27 16.04 6.50
N THR A 111 -16.05 15.09 5.58
CA THR A 111 -15.02 14.05 5.73
C THR A 111 -13.66 14.64 6.02
N PHE A 112 -13.30 15.74 5.36
CA PHE A 112 -12.01 16.42 5.52
C PHE A 112 -12.10 17.72 6.33
N GLY A 113 -13.22 18.00 6.96
CA GLY A 113 -13.49 19.22 7.72
C GLY A 113 -12.84 19.25 9.10
N GLN A 114 -13.13 20.35 9.86
CA GLN A 114 -12.53 20.60 11.17
C GLN A 114 -12.86 19.48 12.16
N GLU A 115 -14.11 19.05 12.21
CA GLU A 115 -14.57 18.05 13.18
C GLU A 115 -13.92 16.68 12.98
N ARG A 116 -13.72 16.29 11.73
CA ARG A 116 -13.24 14.95 11.37
C ARG A 116 -11.74 14.85 11.17
N PHE A 117 -11.13 15.89 10.57
CA PHE A 117 -9.74 15.77 10.10
C PHE A 117 -8.85 16.98 10.39
N MET A 118 -9.31 18.24 10.18
CA MET A 118 -8.40 19.38 10.22
C MET A 118 -7.99 19.81 11.62
N ALA A 119 -8.90 19.74 12.62
CA ALA A 119 -8.54 20.07 14.00
C ALA A 119 -7.43 19.15 14.52
N LYS A 120 -6.57 19.67 15.40
CA LYS A 120 -5.40 18.95 15.92
C LYS A 120 -5.78 17.63 16.62
N ASP A 121 -6.91 17.61 17.27
CA ASP A 121 -7.49 16.51 18.04
C ASP A 121 -8.62 15.78 17.31
N ALA A 122 -8.84 16.09 16.03
CA ALA A 122 -9.84 15.42 15.21
C ALA A 122 -9.55 13.92 15.10
N PRO A 123 -10.57 13.06 15.24
CA PRO A 123 -10.37 11.62 15.36
C PRO A 123 -9.75 10.96 14.12
N GLY A 124 -10.03 11.47 12.92
CA GLY A 124 -9.46 10.96 11.67
C GLY A 124 -8.03 11.45 11.37
N ARG A 125 -7.52 12.44 12.12
CA ARG A 125 -6.26 13.09 11.81
C ARG A 125 -5.05 12.20 12.04
N ALA A 126 -5.01 11.50 13.17
CA ALA A 126 -3.81 10.76 13.57
C ALA A 126 -3.37 9.71 12.54
N ALA A 127 -4.34 9.01 11.93
CA ALA A 127 -4.06 8.00 10.91
C ALA A 127 -3.83 8.62 9.51
N ALA A 128 -4.51 9.70 9.18
CA ALA A 128 -4.53 10.27 7.83
C ALA A 128 -3.57 11.45 7.62
N VAL A 129 -2.99 12.03 8.68
CA VAL A 129 -2.11 13.22 8.58
C VAL A 129 -0.89 12.99 7.68
N GLU A 130 -0.38 11.78 7.64
CA GLU A 130 0.75 11.41 6.81
C GLU A 130 0.44 11.55 5.30
N PHE A 131 -0.83 11.36 4.92
CA PHE A 131 -1.32 11.41 3.53
C PHE A 131 -1.86 12.79 3.15
N LEU A 132 -2.59 13.40 4.06
CA LEU A 132 -3.40 14.61 3.83
C LEU A 132 -2.99 15.79 4.73
N GLY A 133 -1.88 15.68 5.48
CA GLY A 133 -1.45 16.69 6.45
C GLY A 133 -1.16 18.08 5.86
N GLY A 134 -0.94 18.17 4.56
CA GLY A 134 -0.80 19.42 3.81
C GLY A 134 -2.13 20.05 3.37
N LEU A 135 -3.28 19.46 3.70
CA LEU A 135 -4.59 19.98 3.33
C LEU A 135 -4.85 21.32 4.03
N LYS A 136 -5.26 22.33 3.24
CA LYS A 136 -5.63 23.68 3.70
C LYS A 136 -7.14 23.83 3.82
N SER A 137 -7.86 23.43 2.76
CA SER A 137 -9.33 23.51 2.75
C SER A 137 -9.94 22.50 1.77
N VAL A 138 -11.17 22.11 2.05
CA VAL A 138 -12.10 21.52 1.10
C VAL A 138 -13.35 22.39 1.09
N GLU A 139 -13.66 22.99 -0.05
CA GLU A 139 -14.72 23.98 -0.18
C GLU A 139 -15.81 23.47 -1.12
N LYS A 140 -17.04 23.60 -0.69
CA LYS A 140 -18.22 23.39 -1.54
C LYS A 140 -18.36 24.54 -2.52
N ILE A 141 -18.31 24.29 -3.81
CA ILE A 141 -18.60 25.26 -4.88
C ILE A 141 -20.09 25.22 -5.23
N ASP A 142 -20.61 24.02 -5.38
CA ASP A 142 -22.04 23.71 -5.51
C ASP A 142 -22.30 22.31 -4.93
N ASP A 143 -23.55 21.78 -5.02
CA ASP A 143 -23.91 20.49 -4.44
C ASP A 143 -23.12 19.30 -4.99
N TYR A 144 -22.50 19.45 -6.18
CA TYR A 144 -21.74 18.41 -6.88
C TYR A 144 -20.38 18.90 -7.39
N THR A 145 -19.85 19.95 -6.78
CA THR A 145 -18.49 20.44 -7.08
C THR A 145 -17.79 20.84 -5.80
N VAL A 146 -16.61 20.28 -5.58
CA VAL A 146 -15.74 20.68 -4.46
C VAL A 146 -14.39 21.13 -4.97
N ARG A 147 -13.77 22.09 -4.27
CA ARG A 147 -12.39 22.49 -4.47
C ARG A 147 -11.57 22.04 -3.27
N VAL A 148 -10.52 21.27 -3.55
CA VAL A 148 -9.48 20.90 -2.59
C VAL A 148 -8.30 21.83 -2.76
N THR A 149 -7.81 22.41 -1.67
CA THR A 149 -6.64 23.29 -1.66
C THR A 149 -5.63 22.81 -0.63
N MET A 150 -4.37 22.67 -1.04
CA MET A 150 -3.23 22.33 -0.20
C MET A 150 -2.56 23.61 0.33
N GLN A 151 -1.78 23.50 1.41
CA GLN A 151 -1.06 24.64 2.02
C GLN A 151 0.04 25.21 1.11
N GLN A 152 0.56 24.40 0.19
CA GLN A 152 1.57 24.75 -0.80
C GLN A 152 1.31 23.99 -2.11
N ALA A 153 2.05 24.32 -3.16
CA ALA A 153 2.01 23.56 -4.41
C ALA A 153 2.19 22.06 -4.13
N ASP A 154 1.30 21.23 -4.67
CA ASP A 154 1.33 19.78 -4.48
C ASP A 154 0.98 19.08 -5.80
N PRO A 155 1.97 18.49 -6.48
CA PRO A 155 1.75 17.75 -7.73
C PRO A 155 0.96 16.45 -7.54
N LEU A 156 0.70 16.04 -6.30
CA LEU A 156 0.18 14.74 -5.94
C LEU A 156 -1.26 14.77 -5.39
N ILE A 157 -1.98 15.89 -5.50
CA ILE A 157 -3.34 16.02 -4.96
C ILE A 157 -4.24 14.88 -5.47
N GLU A 158 -4.24 14.64 -6.79
CA GLU A 158 -5.06 13.60 -7.40
C GLU A 158 -4.68 12.19 -6.88
N ARG A 159 -3.39 11.93 -6.68
CA ARG A 159 -2.89 10.67 -6.13
C ARG A 159 -3.31 10.49 -4.68
N ARG A 160 -3.30 11.56 -3.88
CA ARG A 160 -3.75 11.54 -2.49
C ARG A 160 -5.24 11.21 -2.38
N PHE A 161 -6.06 11.77 -3.27
CA PHE A 161 -7.51 11.54 -3.30
C PHE A 161 -7.92 10.26 -4.08
N ALA A 162 -6.94 9.49 -4.53
CA ALA A 162 -7.10 8.12 -5.02
C ALA A 162 -6.58 7.06 -4.04
N ALA A 163 -5.84 7.48 -3.00
CA ALA A 163 -5.21 6.59 -2.03
C ALA A 163 -6.13 6.33 -0.82
N ARG A 164 -5.75 5.32 -0.03
CA ARG A 164 -6.38 5.07 1.27
C ARG A 164 -6.31 6.30 2.18
N MET A 165 -7.14 6.38 3.18
CA MET A 165 -7.38 7.51 4.07
C MET A 165 -8.09 8.71 3.40
N SER A 166 -8.46 8.59 2.12
CA SER A 166 -9.26 9.58 1.41
C SER A 166 -10.67 9.10 1.04
N GLU A 167 -11.09 8.00 1.61
CA GLU A 167 -12.44 7.47 1.48
C GLU A 167 -13.47 8.43 2.08
N ILE A 168 -14.60 8.56 1.41
CA ILE A 168 -15.67 9.46 1.82
C ILE A 168 -16.67 8.73 2.72
N ILE A 169 -17.12 9.40 3.77
CA ILE A 169 -18.12 8.90 4.71
C ILE A 169 -19.39 9.73 4.70
N SER A 170 -20.50 9.15 5.17
CA SER A 170 -21.79 9.84 5.31
C SER A 170 -21.75 10.85 6.47
N LYS A 171 -21.95 12.13 6.15
CA LYS A 171 -22.15 13.20 7.14
C LYS A 171 -23.40 12.95 7.98
N ASP A 172 -24.51 12.62 7.33
CA ASP A 172 -25.79 12.37 8.02
C ASP A 172 -25.71 11.15 8.93
N GLY A 173 -25.02 10.08 8.46
CA GLY A 173 -24.76 8.90 9.27
C GLY A 173 -23.91 9.20 10.51
N TRP A 174 -22.86 10.05 10.36
CA TRP A 174 -22.05 10.51 11.48
C TRP A 174 -22.87 11.33 12.48
N MET A 175 -23.65 12.30 12.02
CA MET A 175 -24.48 13.14 12.91
C MET A 175 -25.49 12.29 13.66
N LYS A 176 -26.11 11.32 13.00
CA LYS A 176 -27.05 10.38 13.61
C LYS A 176 -26.40 9.47 14.63
N ALA A 177 -25.14 9.07 14.44
CA ALA A 177 -24.37 8.28 15.40
C ALA A 177 -24.05 9.06 16.68
N GLY A 178 -23.96 10.38 16.61
CA GLY A 178 -23.70 11.26 17.77
C GLY A 178 -22.25 11.22 18.25
N GLY A 179 -21.29 10.96 17.36
CA GLY A 179 -19.87 11.05 17.64
C GLY A 179 -19.08 9.76 17.38
N TRP A 180 -17.77 9.87 17.57
CA TRP A 180 -16.78 8.86 17.19
C TRP A 180 -17.06 7.47 17.76
N ASP A 181 -17.28 7.33 19.07
CA ASP A 181 -17.42 6.02 19.73
C ASP A 181 -18.62 5.19 19.26
N ASN A 182 -19.64 5.86 18.76
CA ASN A 182 -20.80 5.19 18.15
C ASN A 182 -20.60 4.98 16.65
N TRP A 183 -20.02 5.98 15.97
CA TRP A 183 -19.74 5.92 14.53
C TRP A 183 -18.87 4.70 14.17
N ILE A 184 -17.78 4.47 14.89
CA ILE A 184 -16.83 3.37 14.62
C ILE A 184 -17.45 1.97 14.74
N LYS A 185 -18.61 1.84 15.36
CA LYS A 185 -19.31 0.55 15.51
C LYS A 185 -20.00 0.12 14.21
N ASN A 186 -20.47 1.08 13.42
CA ASN A 186 -21.13 0.82 12.15
C ASN A 186 -20.98 2.01 11.19
N PRO A 187 -19.77 2.29 10.70
CA PRO A 187 -19.53 3.40 9.79
C PRO A 187 -20.16 3.12 8.42
N ILE A 188 -20.56 4.20 7.73
CA ILE A 188 -21.36 4.17 6.52
C ILE A 188 -20.55 4.71 5.35
N GLY A 189 -20.42 3.90 4.30
CA GLY A 189 -19.77 4.23 3.04
C GLY A 189 -20.71 4.17 1.85
N THR A 190 -20.13 4.27 0.65
CA THR A 190 -20.82 4.21 -0.65
C THR A 190 -20.49 2.96 -1.46
N GLY A 191 -19.65 2.08 -0.94
CA GLY A 191 -19.08 0.94 -1.67
C GLY A 191 -20.09 -0.15 -2.04
N PRO A 192 -19.65 -1.16 -2.81
CA PRO A 192 -20.53 -2.23 -3.34
C PRO A 192 -21.12 -3.16 -2.27
N TYR A 193 -20.56 -3.14 -1.05
CA TYR A 193 -21.05 -3.92 0.09
C TYR A 193 -21.25 -3.04 1.31
N ARG A 194 -22.28 -3.34 2.11
CA ARG A 194 -22.53 -2.69 3.40
C ARG A 194 -22.30 -3.64 4.57
N ILE A 195 -21.92 -3.09 5.71
CA ILE A 195 -21.68 -3.85 6.94
C ILE A 195 -23.02 -4.34 7.50
N THR A 196 -23.09 -5.64 7.80
CA THR A 196 -24.23 -6.24 8.54
C THR A 196 -23.84 -6.61 9.95
N SER A 197 -22.59 -7.01 10.18
CA SER A 197 -22.06 -7.21 11.52
C SER A 197 -20.53 -7.15 11.52
N PHE A 198 -19.97 -6.64 12.63
CA PHE A 198 -18.54 -6.66 12.87
C PHE A 198 -18.25 -7.09 14.31
N LYS A 199 -17.45 -8.15 14.45
CA LYS A 199 -16.94 -8.63 15.72
C LYS A 199 -15.42 -8.74 15.64
N VAL A 200 -14.73 -7.84 16.34
CA VAL A 200 -13.26 -7.78 16.39
C VAL A 200 -12.68 -9.14 16.79
N GLY A 201 -11.59 -9.55 16.14
CA GLY A 201 -10.93 -10.83 16.38
C GLY A 201 -11.75 -12.05 15.94
N ASN A 202 -12.82 -11.87 15.17
CA ASN A 202 -13.67 -12.97 14.73
C ASN A 202 -14.14 -12.83 13.29
N ARG A 203 -15.04 -11.87 13.01
CA ARG A 203 -15.75 -11.80 11.72
C ARG A 203 -16.18 -10.39 11.38
N LEU A 204 -16.07 -10.05 10.08
CA LEU A 204 -16.75 -8.94 9.44
C LEU A 204 -17.68 -9.51 8.35
N ALA A 205 -18.99 -9.34 8.53
CA ALA A 205 -19.99 -9.77 7.56
C ALA A 205 -20.53 -8.55 6.80
N LEU A 206 -20.55 -8.68 5.49
CA LEU A 206 -21.01 -7.69 4.54
C LEU A 206 -22.11 -8.30 3.68
N GLU A 207 -23.04 -7.48 3.23
CA GLU A 207 -24.00 -7.85 2.19
C GLU A 207 -23.92 -6.87 1.02
N ARG A 208 -24.23 -7.35 -0.16
CA ARG A 208 -24.27 -6.52 -1.36
C ARG A 208 -25.26 -5.36 -1.19
N PHE A 209 -24.80 -4.18 -1.57
CA PHE A 209 -25.62 -2.98 -1.54
C PHE A 209 -26.35 -2.83 -2.89
N ASP A 210 -27.65 -3.13 -2.92
CA ASP A 210 -28.44 -3.05 -4.17
C ASP A 210 -28.63 -1.60 -4.66
N GLY A 211 -28.40 -0.59 -3.80
CA GLY A 211 -28.38 0.83 -4.17
C GLY A 211 -27.03 1.32 -4.70
N TYR A 212 -26.06 0.42 -4.92
CA TYR A 212 -24.75 0.79 -5.44
C TYR A 212 -24.84 1.37 -6.85
N TRP A 213 -24.16 2.48 -7.09
CA TRP A 213 -24.21 3.22 -8.36
C TRP A 213 -23.46 2.54 -9.51
N GLY A 214 -22.50 1.67 -9.20
CA GLY A 214 -21.71 0.91 -10.17
C GLY A 214 -22.30 -0.47 -10.46
N ASP A 215 -21.48 -1.32 -11.08
CA ASP A 215 -21.88 -2.68 -11.42
C ASP A 215 -22.16 -3.51 -10.15
N LYS A 216 -23.20 -4.33 -10.23
CA LYS A 216 -23.66 -5.16 -9.13
C LYS A 216 -22.57 -6.14 -8.69
N ALA A 217 -22.18 -6.09 -7.43
CA ALA A 217 -21.17 -6.98 -6.87
C ALA A 217 -21.55 -8.47 -7.05
N PRO A 218 -20.60 -9.35 -7.39
CA PRO A 218 -20.91 -10.71 -7.83
C PRO A 218 -21.39 -11.64 -6.71
N ALA A 219 -20.90 -11.50 -5.47
CA ALA A 219 -21.37 -12.27 -4.32
C ALA A 219 -22.53 -11.53 -3.62
N ALA A 220 -23.58 -12.25 -3.18
CA ALA A 220 -24.68 -11.63 -2.43
C ALA A 220 -24.24 -11.25 -1.02
N LYS A 221 -23.37 -12.04 -0.41
CA LYS A 221 -22.73 -11.80 0.89
C LYS A 221 -21.22 -11.96 0.77
N LEU A 222 -20.49 -11.18 1.56
CA LEU A 222 -19.03 -11.26 1.66
C LEU A 222 -18.66 -11.32 3.14
N THR A 223 -17.96 -12.36 3.53
CA THR A 223 -17.57 -12.57 4.94
C THR A 223 -16.05 -12.66 5.05
N PHE A 224 -15.45 -11.77 5.83
CA PHE A 224 -14.08 -11.91 6.27
C PHE A 224 -14.04 -12.58 7.64
N VAL A 225 -13.26 -13.65 7.77
CA VAL A 225 -13.12 -14.42 9.03
C VAL A 225 -11.66 -14.32 9.48
N GLU A 226 -11.45 -13.96 10.74
CA GLU A 226 -10.13 -13.98 11.34
C GLU A 226 -9.76 -15.42 11.72
N VAL A 227 -8.72 -15.94 11.10
CA VAL A 227 -8.16 -17.28 11.33
C VAL A 227 -6.64 -17.12 11.41
N PRO A 228 -6.06 -16.86 12.59
CA PRO A 228 -4.63 -16.58 12.75
C PRO A 228 -3.76 -17.75 12.29
N GLU A 229 -4.17 -18.99 12.59
CA GLU A 229 -3.40 -20.20 12.30
C GLU A 229 -3.46 -20.58 10.81
N LEU A 230 -2.29 -20.62 10.16
CA LEU A 230 -2.15 -20.96 8.75
C LEU A 230 -2.73 -22.35 8.42
N SER A 231 -2.45 -23.35 9.26
CA SER A 231 -2.94 -24.72 9.07
C SER A 231 -4.48 -24.78 9.00
N SER A 232 -5.15 -23.98 9.82
CA SER A 232 -6.60 -23.86 9.82
C SER A 232 -7.11 -23.16 8.56
N ARG A 233 -6.43 -22.07 8.11
CA ARG A 233 -6.78 -21.42 6.82
C ARG A 233 -6.64 -22.38 5.64
N VAL A 234 -5.54 -23.14 5.59
CA VAL A 234 -5.31 -24.13 4.52
C VAL A 234 -6.33 -25.27 4.57
N ALA A 235 -6.65 -25.78 5.75
CA ALA A 235 -7.66 -26.85 5.90
C ALA A 235 -9.05 -26.38 5.45
N GLY A 236 -9.47 -25.18 5.87
CA GLY A 236 -10.75 -24.59 5.47
C GLY A 236 -10.82 -24.29 3.96
N LEU A 237 -9.72 -23.86 3.33
CA LEU A 237 -9.68 -23.70 1.87
C LEU A 237 -9.84 -25.04 1.15
N ARG A 238 -9.16 -26.11 1.61
CA ARG A 238 -9.26 -27.44 1.02
C ARG A 238 -10.64 -28.08 1.19
N SER A 239 -11.30 -27.83 2.31
CA SER A 239 -12.66 -28.34 2.56
C SER A 239 -13.74 -27.52 1.82
N GLY A 240 -13.41 -26.34 1.29
CA GLY A 240 -14.38 -25.41 0.70
C GLY A 240 -15.12 -24.54 1.72
N GLU A 241 -14.69 -24.51 2.98
CA GLU A 241 -15.18 -23.57 3.99
C GLU A 241 -14.79 -22.12 3.65
N PHE A 242 -13.61 -21.93 3.06
CA PHE A 242 -13.10 -20.65 2.59
C PHE A 242 -12.92 -20.65 1.08
N ASP A 243 -13.27 -19.53 0.44
CA ASP A 243 -13.10 -19.31 -0.99
C ASP A 243 -11.74 -18.71 -1.33
N LEU A 244 -11.19 -17.91 -0.41
CA LEU A 244 -9.89 -17.24 -0.52
C LEU A 244 -9.22 -17.16 0.85
N ILE A 245 -7.91 -17.40 0.89
CA ILE A 245 -7.08 -17.18 2.09
C ILE A 245 -5.92 -16.24 1.77
N THR A 246 -5.54 -15.43 2.75
CA THR A 246 -4.43 -14.48 2.65
C THR A 246 -3.17 -14.99 3.32
N GLU A 247 -2.01 -14.35 3.04
CA GLU A 247 -0.72 -14.58 3.70
C GLU A 247 -0.27 -16.04 3.65
N VAL A 248 -0.29 -16.59 2.45
CA VAL A 248 0.24 -17.94 2.18
C VAL A 248 1.78 -17.87 2.16
N PRO A 249 2.48 -18.56 3.06
CA PRO A 249 3.94 -18.52 3.06
C PRO A 249 4.52 -19.37 1.92
N PRO A 250 5.78 -19.10 1.53
CA PRO A 250 6.41 -19.72 0.35
C PRO A 250 6.47 -21.25 0.37
N ASP A 251 6.62 -21.87 1.54
CA ASP A 251 6.65 -23.33 1.69
C ASP A 251 5.30 -24.01 1.40
N GLN A 252 4.19 -23.28 1.49
CA GLN A 252 2.85 -23.77 1.18
C GLN A 252 2.45 -23.60 -0.30
N ILE A 253 3.20 -22.81 -1.07
CA ILE A 253 2.88 -22.57 -2.49
C ILE A 253 2.82 -23.89 -3.27
N LYS A 254 3.91 -24.68 -3.21
CA LYS A 254 4.00 -25.95 -3.94
C LYS A 254 2.98 -27.00 -3.48
N PRO A 255 2.73 -27.22 -2.18
CA PRO A 255 1.68 -28.11 -1.71
C PRO A 255 0.27 -27.70 -2.14
N LEU A 256 -0.06 -26.39 -2.12
CA LEU A 256 -1.36 -25.88 -2.54
C LEU A 256 -1.54 -25.92 -4.07
N SER A 257 -0.51 -25.58 -4.84
CA SER A 257 -0.56 -25.62 -6.32
C SER A 257 -0.73 -27.03 -6.89
N LYS A 258 -0.48 -28.07 -6.10
CA LYS A 258 -0.76 -29.47 -6.50
C LYS A 258 -2.22 -29.86 -6.31
N ASP A 259 -2.98 -29.09 -5.56
CA ASP A 259 -4.40 -29.33 -5.36
C ASP A 259 -5.17 -28.91 -6.61
N GLY A 260 -5.89 -29.88 -7.20
CA GLY A 260 -6.63 -29.64 -8.45
C GLY A 260 -7.72 -28.59 -8.36
N LYS A 261 -8.16 -28.19 -7.15
CA LYS A 261 -9.24 -27.23 -6.89
C LYS A 261 -8.76 -25.84 -6.47
N ILE A 262 -7.45 -25.67 -6.21
CA ILE A 262 -6.88 -24.45 -5.65
C ILE A 262 -5.95 -23.79 -6.67
N ASP A 263 -6.00 -22.46 -6.74
CA ASP A 263 -5.01 -21.61 -7.41
C ASP A 263 -4.25 -20.80 -6.35
N VAL A 264 -2.91 -20.69 -6.52
CA VAL A 264 -2.06 -19.82 -5.70
C VAL A 264 -1.63 -18.62 -6.55
N VAL A 265 -2.06 -17.43 -6.14
CA VAL A 265 -1.87 -16.17 -6.85
C VAL A 265 -1.13 -15.15 -6.00
N GLY A 266 -0.66 -14.07 -6.63
CA GLY A 266 0.08 -13.01 -5.95
C GLY A 266 1.58 -13.13 -6.11
N GLY A 267 2.29 -12.25 -5.44
CA GLY A 267 3.73 -12.08 -5.56
C GLY A 267 4.21 -10.78 -4.90
N ALA A 268 5.22 -10.14 -5.50
CA ALA A 268 5.76 -8.87 -5.03
C ALA A 268 4.70 -7.76 -4.99
N ILE A 269 4.68 -6.99 -3.91
CA ILE A 269 3.87 -5.77 -3.79
C ILE A 269 4.77 -4.53 -3.71
N ASP A 270 4.19 -3.34 -3.89
CA ASP A 270 4.89 -2.05 -3.80
C ASP A 270 5.22 -1.67 -2.35
N ASN A 271 5.85 -2.61 -1.66
CA ASN A 271 6.31 -2.45 -0.29
C ASN A 271 7.67 -3.11 -0.13
N ILE A 272 8.71 -2.31 0.01
CA ILE A 272 10.10 -2.79 0.06
C ILE A 272 10.49 -3.07 1.50
N TYR A 273 10.89 -4.30 1.79
CA TYR A 273 11.52 -4.68 3.04
C TYR A 273 12.99 -4.26 3.04
N ALA A 274 13.44 -3.61 4.12
CA ALA A 274 14.74 -2.99 4.20
C ALA A 274 15.35 -3.07 5.60
N LEU A 275 16.67 -2.96 5.67
CA LEU A 275 17.40 -2.61 6.88
C LEU A 275 17.42 -1.10 7.05
N VAL A 276 17.20 -0.60 8.24
CA VAL A 276 17.29 0.83 8.60
C VAL A 276 18.39 1.01 9.63
N PHE A 277 19.18 2.07 9.47
CA PHE A 277 20.32 2.38 10.32
C PHE A 277 20.03 3.57 11.22
N ASP A 278 20.29 3.43 12.53
CA ASP A 278 20.43 4.59 13.41
C ASP A 278 21.81 5.22 13.20
N ALA A 279 21.87 6.12 12.24
CA ALA A 279 23.11 6.80 11.86
C ALA A 279 23.48 7.97 12.79
N LYS A 280 22.63 8.32 13.76
CA LYS A 280 22.83 9.44 14.69
C LYS A 280 23.35 8.96 16.04
N SER A 281 22.72 7.96 16.65
CA SER A 281 22.93 7.59 18.05
C SER A 281 24.15 6.69 18.24
N ASN A 282 24.62 6.02 17.18
CA ASN A 282 25.72 5.07 17.27
C ASN A 282 26.89 5.43 16.32
N PRO A 283 28.11 5.66 16.82
CA PRO A 283 29.25 6.06 15.99
C PRO A 283 29.65 5.01 14.95
N VAL A 284 29.40 3.71 15.20
CA VAL A 284 29.67 2.65 14.22
C VAL A 284 28.74 2.81 13.02
N MET A 285 27.44 2.99 13.26
CA MET A 285 26.45 3.20 12.20
C MET A 285 26.49 4.60 11.58
N ALA A 286 27.11 5.58 12.22
CA ALA A 286 27.31 6.92 11.65
C ALA A 286 28.21 6.90 10.41
N ASN A 287 29.06 5.89 10.25
CA ASN A 287 30.02 5.81 9.15
C ASN A 287 29.36 5.36 7.83
N PRO A 288 29.29 6.20 6.78
CA PRO A 288 28.62 5.85 5.53
C PRO A 288 29.32 4.70 4.77
N LYS A 289 30.64 4.57 4.86
CA LYS A 289 31.38 3.46 4.22
C LYS A 289 30.98 2.11 4.82
N LEU A 290 30.72 2.05 6.13
CA LEU A 290 30.25 0.82 6.77
C LEU A 290 28.87 0.45 6.27
N ARG A 291 27.94 1.42 6.18
CA ARG A 291 26.59 1.19 5.64
C ARG A 291 26.61 0.80 4.17
N GLN A 292 27.49 1.40 3.36
CA GLN A 292 27.74 0.95 1.98
C GLN A 292 28.28 -0.48 1.93
N GLY A 293 29.23 -0.82 2.84
CA GLY A 293 29.73 -2.20 2.97
C GLY A 293 28.61 -3.20 3.27
N ILE A 294 27.70 -2.86 4.17
CA ILE A 294 26.50 -3.67 4.46
C ILE A 294 25.63 -3.82 3.19
N MET A 295 25.40 -2.74 2.44
CA MET A 295 24.60 -2.76 1.20
C MET A 295 25.19 -3.71 0.16
N HIS A 296 26.52 -3.73 -0.02
CA HIS A 296 27.20 -4.59 -0.99
C HIS A 296 27.40 -6.03 -0.50
N ALA A 297 27.28 -6.30 0.82
CA ALA A 297 27.45 -7.64 1.38
C ALA A 297 26.22 -8.56 1.18
N ILE A 298 25.07 -8.03 0.79
CA ILE A 298 23.81 -8.78 0.76
C ILE A 298 23.46 -9.21 -0.65
N ASP A 299 23.46 -10.54 -0.90
CA ASP A 299 22.99 -11.14 -2.13
C ASP A 299 21.46 -11.28 -2.12
N ARG A 300 20.80 -10.30 -2.71
CA ARG A 300 19.34 -10.21 -2.76
C ARG A 300 18.71 -11.26 -3.68
N ASP A 301 19.40 -11.59 -4.76
CA ASP A 301 18.93 -12.62 -5.72
C ASP A 301 18.91 -13.98 -5.04
N LEU A 302 20.00 -14.33 -4.34
CA LEU A 302 20.09 -15.58 -3.57
C LEU A 302 19.00 -15.62 -2.47
N LEU A 303 18.79 -14.52 -1.76
CA LEU A 303 17.78 -14.42 -0.71
C LEU A 303 16.37 -14.69 -1.25
N VAL A 304 16.00 -14.05 -2.36
CA VAL A 304 14.70 -14.20 -3.01
C VAL A 304 14.50 -15.62 -3.55
N GLN A 305 15.50 -16.18 -4.21
CA GLN A 305 15.41 -17.54 -4.78
C GLN A 305 15.31 -18.61 -3.68
N ALA A 306 16.14 -18.50 -2.65
CA ALA A 306 16.22 -19.52 -1.60
C ALA A 306 14.99 -19.50 -0.66
N LEU A 307 14.48 -18.32 -0.30
CA LEU A 307 13.44 -18.19 0.72
C LEU A 307 12.04 -17.98 0.16
N PHE A 308 11.92 -17.39 -1.02
CA PHE A 308 10.61 -17.01 -1.58
C PHE A 308 10.26 -17.74 -2.88
N ALA A 309 11.06 -18.73 -3.28
CA ALA A 309 10.86 -19.50 -4.53
C ALA A 309 10.62 -18.60 -5.76
N GLY A 310 11.26 -17.44 -5.82
CA GLY A 310 11.09 -16.45 -6.90
C GLY A 310 9.72 -15.74 -6.90
N LYS A 311 8.90 -15.86 -5.85
CA LYS A 311 7.59 -15.21 -5.77
C LYS A 311 7.64 -13.73 -5.35
N THR A 312 8.84 -13.20 -5.15
CA THR A 312 9.06 -11.77 -5.00
C THR A 312 10.24 -11.33 -5.84
N THR A 313 10.57 -10.05 -5.81
CA THR A 313 11.66 -9.46 -6.58
C THR A 313 12.72 -8.86 -5.66
N PRO A 314 14.02 -9.03 -5.97
CA PRO A 314 15.06 -8.29 -5.26
C PRO A 314 14.86 -6.78 -5.47
N ALA A 315 15.10 -5.98 -4.43
CA ALA A 315 15.07 -4.52 -4.52
C ALA A 315 16.50 -3.97 -4.37
N ASN A 316 16.98 -3.30 -5.40
CA ASN A 316 18.31 -2.68 -5.42
C ASN A 316 18.25 -1.17 -5.14
N SER A 317 17.06 -0.58 -5.20
CA SER A 317 16.76 0.81 -4.82
C SER A 317 15.36 0.93 -4.22
N PHE A 318 15.03 2.13 -3.71
CA PHE A 318 13.70 2.41 -3.15
C PHE A 318 12.78 2.97 -4.22
N GLN A 319 12.39 2.13 -5.16
CA GLN A 319 11.44 2.51 -6.21
C GLN A 319 10.64 1.30 -6.70
N SER A 320 9.56 1.57 -7.41
CA SER A 320 8.71 0.58 -8.05
C SER A 320 8.49 0.94 -9.52
N LYS A 321 8.31 -0.06 -10.37
CA LYS A 321 7.91 0.14 -11.77
C LYS A 321 6.56 0.85 -11.89
N THR A 322 5.70 0.75 -10.87
CA THR A 322 4.43 1.48 -10.82
C THR A 322 4.60 2.99 -10.73
N PHE A 323 5.80 3.50 -10.40
CA PHE A 323 6.09 4.94 -10.44
C PHE A 323 6.06 5.53 -11.87
N GLY A 324 5.94 4.67 -12.90
CA GLY A 324 5.83 5.10 -14.29
C GLY A 324 7.03 5.94 -14.74
N GLU A 325 6.77 7.18 -15.15
CA GLU A 325 7.82 8.11 -15.61
C GLU A 325 8.85 8.47 -14.53
N MET A 326 8.51 8.36 -13.25
CA MET A 326 9.43 8.61 -12.14
C MET A 326 10.36 7.42 -11.86
N TYR A 327 10.13 6.24 -12.46
CA TYR A 327 11.03 5.10 -12.34
C TYR A 327 12.34 5.32 -13.10
N LEU A 328 13.46 5.02 -12.45
CA LEU A 328 14.83 5.22 -12.92
C LEU A 328 15.56 3.88 -12.94
N PRO A 329 15.51 3.12 -14.04
CA PRO A 329 16.04 1.74 -14.12
C PRO A 329 17.56 1.66 -13.86
N GLU A 330 18.31 2.73 -14.09
CA GLU A 330 19.76 2.81 -13.83
C GLU A 330 20.14 2.62 -12.36
N PHE A 331 19.19 2.83 -11.42
CA PHE A 331 19.41 2.59 -10.00
C PHE A 331 19.07 1.16 -9.55
N GLU A 332 18.46 0.34 -10.43
CA GLU A 332 18.13 -1.06 -10.15
C GLU A 332 19.30 -2.03 -10.43
N THR A 333 20.49 -1.52 -10.62
CA THR A 333 21.69 -2.36 -10.80
C THR A 333 21.98 -3.19 -9.57
N LYS A 334 22.39 -4.44 -9.78
CA LYS A 334 22.78 -5.37 -8.70
C LYS A 334 23.84 -4.72 -7.80
N LYS A 335 23.55 -4.66 -6.51
CA LYS A 335 24.46 -4.06 -5.53
C LYS A 335 25.43 -5.08 -4.91
N PHE A 336 25.12 -6.38 -4.95
CA PHE A 336 25.94 -7.41 -4.32
C PHE A 336 27.34 -7.49 -4.94
N ASP A 337 28.35 -7.27 -4.12
CA ASP A 337 29.78 -7.43 -4.40
C ASP A 337 30.51 -7.63 -3.08
N LEU A 338 30.84 -8.87 -2.77
CA LEU A 338 31.46 -9.23 -1.48
C LEU A 338 32.88 -8.67 -1.34
N GLN A 339 33.65 -8.54 -2.44
CA GLN A 339 34.98 -7.95 -2.40
C GLN A 339 34.87 -6.47 -2.07
N LYS A 340 34.05 -5.73 -2.80
CA LYS A 340 33.77 -4.31 -2.54
C LYS A 340 33.22 -4.07 -1.12
N ALA A 341 32.35 -4.97 -0.64
CA ALA A 341 31.85 -4.91 0.73
C ALA A 341 33.00 -4.94 1.76
N ARG A 342 33.92 -5.90 1.62
CA ARG A 342 35.10 -6.03 2.51
C ARG A 342 36.03 -4.82 2.44
N GLU A 343 36.24 -4.28 1.25
CA GLU A 343 37.05 -3.07 1.04
C GLU A 343 36.46 -1.85 1.74
N LEU A 344 35.12 -1.65 1.61
CA LEU A 344 34.40 -0.57 2.26
C LEU A 344 34.37 -0.71 3.78
N ILE A 345 34.12 -1.93 4.28
CA ILE A 345 34.15 -2.24 5.71
C ILE A 345 35.54 -1.93 6.28
N LYS A 346 36.63 -2.36 5.62
CA LYS A 346 38.00 -2.04 5.99
C LYS A 346 38.25 -0.52 5.97
N ALA A 347 37.82 0.15 4.89
CA ALA A 347 37.98 1.60 4.72
C ALA A 347 37.14 2.44 5.69
N SER A 348 36.13 1.84 6.34
CA SER A 348 35.36 2.49 7.41
C SER A 348 36.11 2.57 8.74
N GLY A 349 37.19 1.81 8.89
CA GLY A 349 37.93 1.70 10.17
C GLY A 349 37.24 0.79 11.18
N TYR A 350 36.27 -0.03 10.78
CA TYR A 350 35.59 -1.01 11.63
C TYR A 350 36.59 -2.02 12.22
N LYS A 351 36.53 -2.26 13.53
CA LYS A 351 37.48 -3.10 14.27
C LYS A 351 36.87 -4.37 14.87
N GLY A 352 35.63 -4.72 14.46
CA GLY A 352 34.94 -5.90 14.96
C GLY A 352 33.97 -5.60 16.11
N GLU A 353 33.57 -4.36 16.31
CA GLU A 353 32.55 -3.95 17.25
C GLU A 353 31.26 -4.73 17.00
N GLN A 354 30.57 -5.14 18.08
CA GLN A 354 29.30 -5.84 17.92
C GLN A 354 28.23 -4.91 17.35
N ILE A 355 27.68 -5.29 16.21
CA ILE A 355 26.55 -4.62 15.57
C ILE A 355 25.26 -5.32 16.00
N VAL A 356 24.41 -4.58 16.70
CA VAL A 356 23.11 -5.09 17.17
C VAL A 356 22.05 -4.84 16.10
N TRP A 357 21.35 -5.90 15.73
CA TRP A 357 20.22 -5.83 14.82
C TRP A 357 18.96 -6.29 15.54
N ARG A 358 18.04 -5.34 15.84
CA ARG A 358 16.78 -5.59 16.52
C ARG A 358 15.71 -6.04 15.54
N ILE A 359 14.99 -7.11 15.88
CA ILE A 359 13.93 -7.70 15.05
C ILE A 359 12.71 -8.06 15.88
N GLN A 360 11.52 -8.03 15.25
CA GLN A 360 10.28 -8.61 15.76
C GLN A 360 9.89 -9.79 14.87
N PRO A 361 10.08 -11.05 15.33
CA PRO A 361 10.11 -12.23 14.44
C PRO A 361 8.77 -12.62 13.82
N ALA A 362 7.64 -12.15 14.36
CA ALA A 362 6.30 -12.55 13.92
C ALA A 362 5.61 -11.51 13.00
N TYR A 363 6.28 -10.42 12.63
CA TYR A 363 5.62 -9.34 11.89
C TYR A 363 5.69 -9.53 10.37
N TYR A 364 6.87 -9.81 9.81
CA TYR A 364 7.02 -10.08 8.37
C TYR A 364 7.12 -11.57 8.10
N THR A 365 6.68 -11.99 6.91
CA THR A 365 6.80 -13.38 6.47
C THR A 365 8.27 -13.83 6.49
N LEU A 366 8.57 -14.94 7.17
CA LEU A 366 9.91 -15.50 7.33
C LEU A 366 10.92 -14.56 8.01
N GLU A 367 10.50 -13.60 8.81
CA GLU A 367 11.34 -12.57 9.43
C GLU A 367 12.62 -13.13 10.05
N MET A 368 12.50 -14.13 10.93
CA MET A 368 13.65 -14.74 11.59
C MET A 368 14.60 -15.40 10.57
N THR A 369 14.06 -16.14 9.61
CA THR A 369 14.85 -16.87 8.61
C THR A 369 15.60 -15.89 7.70
N VAL A 370 14.93 -14.82 7.25
CA VAL A 370 15.54 -13.75 6.46
C VAL A 370 16.65 -13.06 7.25
N SER A 371 16.39 -12.69 8.51
CA SER A 371 17.37 -12.02 9.37
C SER A 371 18.60 -12.89 9.63
N GLN A 372 18.43 -14.20 9.85
CA GLN A 372 19.54 -15.14 10.00
C GLN A 372 20.36 -15.29 8.71
N ALA A 373 19.70 -15.38 7.54
CA ALA A 373 20.38 -15.48 6.26
C ALA A 373 21.20 -14.21 5.97
N VAL A 374 20.61 -13.03 6.14
CA VAL A 374 21.30 -11.76 5.96
C VAL A 374 22.43 -11.58 6.97
N ALA A 375 22.23 -11.91 8.25
CA ALA A 375 23.28 -11.86 9.26
C ALA A 375 24.46 -12.79 8.91
N SER A 376 24.20 -13.96 8.31
CA SER A 376 25.25 -14.85 7.80
C SER A 376 26.06 -14.20 6.67
N MET A 377 25.41 -13.54 5.71
CA MET A 377 26.07 -12.81 4.61
C MET A 377 26.94 -11.67 5.17
N LEU A 378 26.43 -10.92 6.13
CA LEU A 378 27.17 -9.83 6.79
C LEU A 378 28.39 -10.36 7.57
N LYS A 379 28.28 -11.50 8.23
CA LYS A 379 29.42 -12.17 8.91
C LYS A 379 30.48 -12.63 7.90
N GLN A 380 30.08 -13.14 6.74
CA GLN A 380 31.02 -13.49 5.66
C GLN A 380 31.79 -12.27 5.12
N ALA A 381 31.18 -11.08 5.17
CA ALA A 381 31.84 -9.82 4.83
C ALA A 381 32.79 -9.31 5.93
N GLY A 382 32.79 -9.94 7.12
CA GLY A 382 33.67 -9.58 8.24
C GLY A 382 33.00 -8.77 9.34
N LEU A 383 31.66 -8.70 9.38
CA LEU A 383 30.92 -7.97 10.40
C LEU A 383 30.52 -8.87 11.58
N ASN A 384 30.56 -8.35 12.78
CA ASN A 384 30.15 -9.03 14.02
C ASN A 384 28.68 -8.70 14.33
N ILE A 385 27.74 -9.47 13.77
CA ILE A 385 26.30 -9.24 13.87
C ILE A 385 25.68 -10.06 14.99
N ARG A 386 24.91 -9.40 15.87
CA ARG A 386 24.04 -10.02 16.88
C ARG A 386 22.59 -9.66 16.59
N LEU A 387 21.75 -10.67 16.35
CA LEU A 387 20.30 -10.49 16.31
C LEU A 387 19.75 -10.32 17.74
N ASP A 388 18.93 -9.31 17.94
CA ASP A 388 18.31 -8.95 19.21
C ASP A 388 16.77 -9.00 19.03
N VAL A 389 16.18 -10.10 19.46
CA VAL A 389 14.76 -10.39 19.30
C VAL A 389 13.95 -9.58 20.30
N LYS A 390 12.96 -8.85 19.81
CA LYS A 390 12.05 -8.02 20.59
C LYS A 390 10.60 -8.52 20.45
N GLU A 391 9.80 -8.28 21.48
CA GLU A 391 8.40 -8.72 21.53
C GLU A 391 7.48 -7.84 20.68
N ASN A 392 7.82 -6.55 20.56
CA ASN A 392 6.98 -5.58 19.85
C ASN A 392 7.82 -4.44 19.22
N TRP A 393 7.18 -3.67 18.33
CA TRP A 393 7.82 -2.56 17.62
C TRP A 393 8.30 -1.44 18.53
N THR A 394 7.61 -1.13 19.62
CA THR A 394 8.06 -0.12 20.59
C THR A 394 9.45 -0.47 21.14
N GLN A 395 9.70 -1.77 21.41
CA GLN A 395 11.02 -2.22 21.86
C GLN A 395 12.07 -2.23 20.74
N VAL A 396 11.65 -2.54 19.48
CA VAL A 396 12.57 -2.49 18.31
C VAL A 396 13.06 -1.06 18.10
N GLU A 397 12.16 -0.10 18.15
CA GLU A 397 12.41 1.31 17.81
C GLU A 397 12.90 2.14 19.00
N ALA A 398 12.83 1.63 20.22
CA ALA A 398 13.24 2.34 21.44
C ALA A 398 14.65 2.93 21.31
N ALA A 399 14.79 4.23 21.58
CA ALA A 399 16.08 4.91 21.55
C ALA A 399 17.09 4.24 22.51
N GLY A 400 18.37 4.25 22.14
CA GLY A 400 19.44 3.66 22.96
C GLY A 400 20.67 3.28 22.15
N LYS A 401 21.77 3.03 22.84
CA LYS A 401 23.07 2.70 22.22
C LYS A 401 23.03 1.43 21.36
N ASP A 402 22.11 0.50 21.69
CA ASP A 402 21.94 -0.77 20.96
C ASP A 402 20.91 -0.67 19.81
N ARG A 403 20.36 0.51 19.54
CA ARG A 403 19.59 0.74 18.31
C ARG A 403 20.56 1.05 17.18
N MET A 404 21.02 0.02 16.47
CA MET A 404 21.99 0.16 15.38
C MET A 404 21.37 -0.18 14.03
N ILE A 405 20.74 -1.36 13.94
CA ILE A 405 19.99 -1.82 12.77
C ILE A 405 18.61 -2.28 13.24
N ASN A 406 17.58 -1.96 12.49
CA ASN A 406 16.26 -2.59 12.59
C ASN A 406 15.67 -2.82 11.20
N ASN A 407 14.65 -3.67 11.11
CA ASN A 407 13.90 -3.88 9.90
C ASN A 407 12.80 -2.84 9.76
N ALA A 408 12.44 -2.54 8.52
CA ALA A 408 11.25 -1.77 8.22
C ALA A 408 10.73 -2.09 6.83
N SER A 409 9.51 -1.68 6.55
CA SER A 409 8.95 -1.70 5.22
C SER A 409 8.65 -0.29 4.70
N PHE A 410 8.83 -0.12 3.41
CA PHE A 410 8.63 1.12 2.67
C PHE A 410 7.49 0.91 1.67
N SER A 411 6.26 1.06 2.13
CA SER A 411 5.08 0.98 1.27
C SER A 411 4.98 2.21 0.38
N ALA A 412 4.75 2.00 -0.90
CA ALA A 412 4.27 3.05 -1.78
C ALA A 412 2.73 3.11 -1.68
N TYR A 413 2.20 4.10 -0.99
CA TYR A 413 0.75 4.24 -0.81
C TYR A 413 0.02 4.74 -2.05
N PHE A 414 0.75 5.35 -2.94
CA PHE A 414 0.37 5.66 -4.32
C PHE A 414 1.64 5.62 -5.19
N PRO A 415 1.53 5.43 -6.51
CA PRO A 415 2.67 5.24 -7.39
C PRO A 415 3.49 6.52 -7.58
N ASP A 416 4.28 6.89 -6.56
CA ASP A 416 5.20 8.03 -6.58
C ASP A 416 6.27 7.90 -5.48
N PRO A 417 7.54 8.31 -5.74
CA PRO A 417 8.63 8.28 -4.77
C PRO A 417 8.34 9.00 -3.45
N ALA A 418 7.57 10.08 -3.49
CA ALA A 418 7.19 10.85 -2.31
C ALA A 418 6.37 10.04 -1.31
N SER A 419 5.61 9.04 -1.79
CA SER A 419 4.81 8.17 -0.94
C SER A 419 5.59 7.02 -0.29
N GLN A 420 6.83 6.77 -0.71
CA GLN A 420 7.63 5.63 -0.26
C GLN A 420 8.86 6.08 0.57
N LEU A 421 9.98 6.39 -0.08
CA LEU A 421 11.23 6.73 0.62
C LEU A 421 11.15 8.08 1.31
N TRP A 422 10.75 9.13 0.59
CA TRP A 422 10.74 10.49 1.12
C TRP A 422 9.79 10.63 2.32
N ARG A 423 8.63 10.00 2.27
CA ARG A 423 7.69 9.97 3.39
C ARG A 423 8.33 9.53 4.72
N ARG A 424 9.24 8.56 4.66
CA ARG A 424 9.93 8.02 5.84
C ARG A 424 11.08 8.90 6.32
N MET A 425 11.60 9.75 5.44
CA MET A 425 12.79 10.56 5.73
C MET A 425 12.51 12.05 5.98
N LYS A 426 11.33 12.53 5.58
CA LYS A 426 11.02 13.97 5.68
C LYS A 426 11.00 14.47 7.13
N PRO A 427 11.29 15.77 7.34
CA PRO A 427 11.12 16.41 8.64
C PRO A 427 9.72 16.16 9.20
N GLY A 428 9.64 15.81 10.49
CA GLY A 428 8.41 15.42 11.17
C GLY A 428 7.96 13.97 10.93
N SER A 429 8.72 13.18 10.14
CA SER A 429 8.49 11.73 10.05
C SER A 429 8.89 11.05 11.36
N PHE A 430 8.34 9.83 11.58
CA PHE A 430 8.66 9.04 12.78
C PHE A 430 10.16 8.87 12.98
N TRP A 431 10.91 8.48 11.95
CA TRP A 431 12.36 8.24 12.11
C TRP A 431 13.17 9.51 12.32
N GLU A 432 12.74 10.63 11.74
CA GLU A 432 13.38 11.92 12.01
C GLU A 432 13.14 12.33 13.47
N ALA A 433 11.89 12.25 13.93
CA ALA A 433 11.50 12.58 15.30
C ALA A 433 12.19 11.66 16.33
N GLU A 434 12.31 10.36 16.05
CA GLU A 434 13.03 9.38 16.87
C GLU A 434 14.57 9.47 16.75
N GLY A 435 15.08 10.38 15.93
CA GLY A 435 16.50 10.70 15.85
C GLY A 435 17.36 9.65 15.15
N TYR A 436 16.88 9.03 14.08
CA TYR A 436 17.68 8.11 13.26
C TYR A 436 18.71 8.81 12.38
N PHE A 437 18.45 10.06 11.98
CA PHE A 437 19.27 10.78 11.01
C PHE A 437 20.16 11.84 11.68
N PRO A 438 21.45 11.92 11.32
CA PRO A 438 22.35 12.96 11.82
C PRO A 438 22.02 14.31 11.17
N ALA A 439 22.32 15.40 11.85
CA ALA A 439 22.25 16.75 11.29
C ALA A 439 23.42 17.03 10.34
N SER A 440 23.64 16.15 9.34
CA SER A 440 24.71 16.27 8.33
C SER A 440 24.25 17.11 7.13
N ASP A 441 25.22 17.61 6.36
CA ASP A 441 24.91 18.38 5.15
C ASP A 441 24.25 17.51 4.08
N GLU A 442 24.59 16.22 4.01
CA GLU A 442 23.96 15.25 3.12
C GLU A 442 22.47 15.06 3.46
N TYR A 443 22.14 14.90 4.74
CA TYR A 443 20.75 14.76 5.17
C TYR A 443 19.96 16.07 4.94
N LYS A 444 20.57 17.24 5.20
CA LYS A 444 19.97 18.53 4.85
C LYS A 444 19.68 18.62 3.34
N ARG A 445 20.65 18.19 2.50
CA ARG A 445 20.46 18.17 1.04
C ARG A 445 19.33 17.24 0.62
N ILE A 446 19.21 16.06 1.20
CA ILE A 446 18.08 15.15 0.98
C ILE A 446 16.76 15.83 1.37
N CYS A 447 16.72 16.56 2.49
CA CYS A 447 15.51 17.28 2.92
C CYS A 447 15.13 18.44 1.96
N GLU A 448 16.11 19.15 1.40
CA GLU A 448 15.86 20.19 0.38
C GLU A 448 15.26 19.59 -0.89
N LEU A 449 15.89 18.52 -1.41
CA LEU A 449 15.41 17.80 -2.59
C LEU A 449 14.04 17.18 -2.36
N GLY A 450 13.79 16.62 -1.17
CA GLY A 450 12.50 16.04 -0.84
C GLY A 450 11.38 17.08 -0.75
N LYS A 451 11.66 18.27 -0.23
CA LYS A 451 10.70 19.41 -0.28
C LYS A 451 10.39 19.82 -1.72
N GLU A 452 11.42 19.87 -2.57
CA GLU A 452 11.24 20.17 -3.99
C GLU A 452 10.46 19.06 -4.70
N LEU A 453 10.72 17.77 -4.39
CA LEU A 453 9.96 16.62 -4.89
C LEU A 453 8.47 16.72 -4.51
N ASP A 454 8.16 17.17 -3.30
CA ASP A 454 6.77 17.33 -2.81
C ASP A 454 6.04 18.52 -3.46
N SER A 455 6.76 19.57 -3.90
CA SER A 455 6.14 20.84 -4.32
C SER A 455 6.27 21.17 -5.80
N SER A 456 7.24 20.62 -6.52
CA SER A 456 7.42 20.90 -7.94
C SER A 456 6.31 20.25 -8.78
N VAL A 457 5.62 21.06 -9.59
CA VAL A 457 4.62 20.60 -10.56
C VAL A 457 5.22 20.27 -11.93
N ASP A 458 6.51 20.50 -12.13
CA ASP A 458 7.25 20.12 -13.32
C ASP A 458 7.72 18.66 -13.23
N PRO A 459 7.18 17.73 -14.04
CA PRO A 459 7.52 16.32 -14.00
C PRO A 459 8.98 16.04 -14.35
N VAL A 460 9.59 16.83 -15.26
CA VAL A 460 11.00 16.67 -15.65
C VAL A 460 11.90 17.04 -14.47
N ARG A 461 11.59 18.15 -13.81
CA ARG A 461 12.35 18.58 -12.62
C ARG A 461 12.18 17.60 -11.47
N ARG A 462 10.95 17.11 -11.20
CA ARG A 462 10.69 16.09 -10.17
C ARG A 462 11.51 14.82 -10.40
N LYS A 463 11.55 14.33 -11.64
CA LYS A 463 12.35 13.15 -12.00
C LYS A 463 13.84 13.37 -11.77
N ALA A 464 14.37 14.54 -12.14
CA ALA A 464 15.77 14.90 -11.90
C ALA A 464 16.09 14.95 -10.40
N VAL A 465 15.23 15.59 -9.60
CA VAL A 465 15.33 15.66 -8.13
C VAL A 465 15.35 14.26 -7.53
N TRP A 466 14.47 13.38 -7.97
CA TRP A 466 14.44 12.00 -7.52
C TRP A 466 15.75 11.25 -7.83
N GLY A 467 16.30 11.44 -9.01
CA GLY A 467 17.61 10.86 -9.37
C GLY A 467 18.76 11.38 -8.51
N GLU A 468 18.74 12.67 -8.16
CA GLU A 468 19.72 13.24 -7.21
C GLU A 468 19.58 12.62 -5.80
N MET A 469 18.36 12.45 -5.32
CA MET A 469 18.07 11.79 -4.03
C MET A 469 18.60 10.36 -4.00
N LEU A 470 18.36 9.57 -5.04
CA LEU A 470 18.84 8.19 -5.12
C LEU A 470 20.36 8.12 -5.16
N LYS A 471 21.05 9.02 -5.85
CA LYS A 471 22.53 9.12 -5.84
C LYS A 471 23.06 9.39 -4.44
N LEU A 472 22.48 10.36 -3.74
CA LEU A 472 22.86 10.67 -2.35
C LEU A 472 22.60 9.48 -1.42
N PHE A 473 21.51 8.76 -1.64
CA PHE A 473 21.16 7.59 -0.86
C PHE A 473 22.10 6.41 -1.10
N ASP A 474 22.54 6.18 -2.33
CA ASP A 474 23.57 5.18 -2.65
C ASP A 474 24.93 5.54 -2.04
N ALA A 475 25.27 6.83 -2.00
CA ALA A 475 26.52 7.32 -1.41
C ALA A 475 26.50 7.32 0.14
N ASN A 476 25.34 7.54 0.73
CA ASN A 476 25.14 7.60 2.19
C ASN A 476 23.84 6.89 2.60
N PRO A 477 23.77 5.55 2.53
CA PRO A 477 22.53 4.81 2.75
C PRO A 477 22.10 4.88 4.22
N TYR A 478 20.94 5.48 4.50
CA TYR A 478 20.26 5.42 5.81
C TYR A 478 19.38 4.18 5.95
N ALA A 479 19.07 3.54 4.84
CA ALA A 479 18.44 2.24 4.78
C ALA A 479 18.98 1.45 3.58
N VAL A 480 18.85 0.13 3.62
CA VAL A 480 19.27 -0.78 2.54
C VAL A 480 18.08 -1.62 2.12
N PRO A 481 17.56 -1.45 0.89
CA PRO A 481 16.47 -2.25 0.37
C PRO A 481 16.95 -3.68 0.16
N LEU A 482 16.06 -4.65 0.43
CA LEU A 482 16.36 -6.07 0.27
C LEU A 482 15.51 -6.73 -0.82
N TYR A 483 14.21 -6.65 -0.67
CA TYR A 483 13.24 -7.23 -1.63
C TYR A 483 11.87 -6.59 -1.47
N SER A 484 11.05 -6.66 -2.50
CA SER A 484 9.62 -6.33 -2.38
C SER A 484 8.93 -7.37 -1.52
N LEU A 485 8.10 -6.94 -0.56
CA LEU A 485 7.37 -7.90 0.27
C LEU A 485 6.44 -8.75 -0.60
N PRO A 486 6.43 -10.07 -0.43
CA PRO A 486 5.46 -10.91 -1.11
C PRO A 486 4.12 -10.87 -0.39
N MET A 487 3.04 -10.76 -1.16
CA MET A 487 1.69 -11.02 -0.67
C MET A 487 1.07 -12.12 -1.55
N ILE A 488 0.94 -13.31 -0.97
CA ILE A 488 0.52 -14.51 -1.66
C ILE A 488 -0.81 -14.95 -1.08
N TYR A 489 -1.69 -15.35 -1.97
CA TYR A 489 -3.05 -15.80 -1.68
C TYR A 489 -3.26 -17.19 -2.26
N ALA A 490 -4.19 -17.94 -1.68
CA ALA A 490 -4.73 -19.14 -2.32
C ALA A 490 -6.24 -19.06 -2.36
N LYS A 491 -6.83 -19.50 -3.47
CA LYS A 491 -8.26 -19.38 -3.73
C LYS A 491 -8.81 -20.61 -4.40
N GLN A 492 -10.12 -20.83 -4.28
CA GLN A 492 -10.83 -21.83 -5.08
C GLN A 492 -10.73 -21.48 -6.58
N LYS A 493 -10.64 -22.45 -7.46
CA LYS A 493 -10.50 -22.23 -8.92
C LYS A 493 -11.70 -21.57 -9.58
N ASN A 494 -12.88 -21.70 -9.00
CA ASN A 494 -14.08 -20.98 -9.46
C ASN A 494 -14.06 -19.50 -9.15
N VAL A 495 -13.22 -19.05 -8.20
CA VAL A 495 -13.01 -17.63 -7.89
C VAL A 495 -12.07 -17.03 -8.93
N VAL A 496 -12.55 -16.13 -9.76
CA VAL A 496 -11.76 -15.36 -10.72
C VAL A 496 -11.44 -14.01 -10.09
N TRP A 497 -10.25 -13.93 -9.52
CA TRP A 497 -9.72 -12.74 -8.87
C TRP A 497 -8.19 -12.78 -8.91
N GLU A 498 -7.57 -11.63 -9.12
CA GLU A 498 -6.12 -11.46 -9.09
C GLU A 498 -5.75 -10.27 -8.19
N PRO A 499 -4.72 -10.42 -7.34
CA PRO A 499 -4.28 -9.33 -6.46
C PRO A 499 -3.63 -8.19 -7.25
N GLY A 500 -3.73 -6.98 -6.70
CA GLY A 500 -2.97 -5.83 -7.15
C GLY A 500 -1.57 -5.75 -6.53
N THR A 501 -0.87 -4.64 -6.79
CA THR A 501 0.46 -4.34 -6.24
C THR A 501 0.41 -3.75 -4.83
N GLN A 502 -0.78 -3.63 -4.25
CA GLN A 502 -1.04 -3.21 -2.87
C GLN A 502 -1.79 -4.31 -2.12
N GLY A 503 -1.91 -4.20 -0.81
CA GLY A 503 -2.58 -5.21 0.02
C GLY A 503 -4.11 -5.21 -0.03
N SER A 504 -4.73 -4.27 -0.75
CA SER A 504 -6.18 -4.12 -0.86
C SER A 504 -6.80 -5.23 -1.70
N LEU A 505 -8.01 -5.66 -1.33
CA LEU A 505 -8.78 -6.65 -2.08
C LEU A 505 -9.94 -5.94 -2.82
N ASP A 506 -9.86 -5.83 -4.15
CA ASP A 506 -11.01 -5.41 -4.95
C ASP A 506 -11.92 -6.62 -5.20
N LEU A 507 -12.96 -6.76 -4.39
CA LEU A 507 -13.99 -7.79 -4.48
C LEU A 507 -15.31 -7.26 -5.07
N SER A 508 -15.26 -6.09 -5.72
CA SER A 508 -16.34 -5.55 -6.55
C SER A 508 -16.47 -6.32 -7.88
N ALA A 509 -17.49 -6.01 -8.65
CA ALA A 509 -17.67 -6.58 -10.00
C ALA A 509 -16.51 -6.31 -10.96
N ARG A 510 -15.67 -5.29 -10.68
CA ARG A 510 -14.48 -4.98 -11.46
C ARG A 510 -13.34 -5.98 -11.21
N GLY A 511 -13.13 -6.40 -9.96
CA GLY A 511 -12.01 -7.25 -9.56
C GLY A 511 -12.36 -8.72 -9.39
N LEU A 512 -13.62 -9.05 -9.18
CA LEU A 512 -14.10 -10.39 -8.83
C LEU A 512 -15.17 -10.88 -9.80
N SER A 513 -15.07 -12.14 -10.19
CA SER A 513 -16.13 -12.90 -10.84
C SER A 513 -16.04 -14.38 -10.46
N PHE A 514 -17.01 -15.19 -10.88
CA PHE A 514 -17.02 -16.65 -10.63
C PHE A 514 -17.19 -17.40 -11.95
N LYS A 515 -16.57 -18.61 -12.03
CA LYS A 515 -16.73 -19.56 -13.13
C LYS A 515 -17.91 -20.45 -12.91
#